data_ecf6ce5e5a782ddb9b9e43db8321dee4
#
_entry.id   ecf6ce5e5a782ddb9b9e43db8321dee4
#
_cell.length_a   1.000
_cell.length_b   1.000
_cell.length_c   1.000
_cell.angle_alpha   90.00
_cell.angle_beta   90.00
_cell.angle_gamma   90.00
#
_symmetry.space_group_name_H-M   'P 1'
#
loop_
_entity.id
_entity.type
_entity.pdbx_description
1 polymer ?
#
loop_
_entity_poly.entity_id
_entity_poly.type
_entity_poly.pdbx_seq_one_letter_code
_entity_poly.pdbx_strand_id
1 'polypeptide(L)'
;MAPEQNATNAPNALIAVLGGTGHLGAALARRWAKAGLEVMIGSRDSARAQQAAAELTRECGALVRGGSNLEAATQGGLIVVTVPYAAHAATLEEIKSAAAGKIVVDTTVPLVPPKVMRVQLPPEGSTHGTF
;
A
#
# COMPACT_ATOMS: atom_id res chain seq x y z
N MET A 1 -0.43 30.16 -5.89
CA MET A 1 -0.18 29.58 -5.47
C MET A 1 -0.25 29.02 -4.83
N ALA A 2 -0.15 28.83 -4.74
CA ALA A 2 -0.14 28.21 -4.21
C ALA A 2 -0.14 27.61 -3.64
N PRO A 3 -0.40 27.35 -3.41
CA PRO A 3 -0.37 26.64 -2.70
C PRO A 3 0.07 25.82 -2.56
N GLU A 4 -0.14 25.83 -3.22
CA GLU A 4 0.33 25.14 -3.12
C GLU A 4 1.05 24.83 -2.60
N GLN A 5 1.03 25.29 -2.43
CA GLN A 5 1.82 25.15 -1.73
C GLN A 5 1.70 24.44 -0.74
N ASN A 6 0.73 24.17 -0.51
CA ASN A 6 0.53 23.37 0.49
C ASN A 6 0.85 22.06 0.24
N ALA A 7 0.67 21.59 -0.93
CA ALA A 7 1.17 20.36 -1.35
C ALA A 7 2.64 20.33 -1.15
N THR A 8 3.23 21.47 -1.17
CA THR A 8 4.64 21.52 -0.93
C THR A 8 4.95 21.31 0.52
N ASN A 9 4.04 21.61 1.40
CA ASN A 9 4.26 21.33 2.79
C ASN A 9 4.28 19.83 3.01
N ALA A 10 3.62 19.09 2.15
CA ALA A 10 3.70 17.64 2.16
C ALA A 10 4.41 17.25 0.86
N PRO A 11 5.73 17.32 0.85
CA PRO A 11 6.48 17.12 -0.38
C PRO A 11 6.20 15.82 -1.07
N ASN A 12 5.63 14.85 -0.38
CA ASN A 12 5.29 13.59 -1.00
C ASN A 12 3.93 13.14 -0.52
N ALA A 13 2.91 13.54 -1.27
CA ALA A 13 1.53 13.19 -0.95
C ALA A 13 1.07 11.90 -1.61
N LEU A 14 1.97 11.20 -2.29
CA LEU A 14 1.63 9.95 -2.96
C LEU A 14 1.36 8.85 -1.94
N ILE A 15 0.25 8.14 -2.11
CA ILE A 15 -0.10 7.01 -1.27
C ILE A 15 0.36 5.74 -1.95
N ALA A 16 1.25 4.99 -1.29
CA ALA A 16 1.69 3.70 -1.79
C ALA A 16 0.81 2.63 -1.16
N VAL A 17 0.12 1.83 -1.98
CA VAL A 17 -0.73 0.75 -1.50
C VAL A 17 -0.01 -0.56 -1.81
N LEU A 18 0.62 -1.15 -0.81
CA LEU A 18 1.36 -2.39 -0.97
C LEU A 18 0.39 -3.55 -0.90
N GLY A 19 0.51 -4.48 -1.85
CA GLY A 19 -0.48 -5.51 -2.01
C GLY A 19 -1.73 -4.99 -2.72
N GLY A 20 -1.57 -3.94 -3.53
CA GLY A 20 -2.69 -3.24 -4.13
C GLY A 20 -3.43 -4.02 -5.21
N THR A 21 -2.94 -5.20 -5.59
CA THR A 21 -3.67 -6.07 -6.52
C THR A 21 -4.63 -7.01 -5.79
N GLY A 22 -4.60 -7.05 -4.46
CA GLY A 22 -5.56 -7.82 -3.67
C GLY A 22 -6.87 -7.07 -3.51
N HIS A 23 -7.86 -7.75 -2.92
CA HIS A 23 -9.22 -7.16 -2.81
C HIS A 23 -9.24 -5.87 -2.02
N LEU A 24 -8.66 -5.86 -0.84
CA LEU A 24 -8.68 -4.66 0.00
C LEU A 24 -7.84 -3.55 -0.60
N GLY A 25 -6.63 -3.89 -1.04
CA GLY A 25 -5.74 -2.89 -1.61
C GLY A 25 -6.32 -2.24 -2.85
N ALA A 26 -6.93 -3.05 -3.73
CA ALA A 26 -7.54 -2.52 -4.96
C ALA A 26 -8.72 -1.61 -4.62
N ALA A 27 -9.53 -1.99 -3.63
CA ALA A 27 -10.67 -1.18 -3.22
C ALA A 27 -10.24 0.16 -2.66
N LEU A 28 -9.20 0.16 -1.82
CA LEU A 28 -8.69 1.40 -1.26
C LEU A 28 -8.07 2.29 -2.33
N ALA A 29 -7.29 1.69 -3.23
CA ALA A 29 -6.65 2.43 -4.31
C ALA A 29 -7.70 3.10 -5.20
N ARG A 30 -8.78 2.37 -5.53
CA ARG A 30 -9.86 2.93 -6.35
C ARG A 30 -10.53 4.09 -5.63
N ARG A 31 -10.83 3.92 -4.35
CA ARG A 31 -11.52 4.96 -3.59
C ARG A 31 -10.69 6.23 -3.51
N TRP A 32 -9.40 6.09 -3.23
CA TRP A 32 -8.54 7.25 -3.10
C TRP A 32 -8.27 7.92 -4.43
N ALA A 33 -8.09 7.14 -5.49
CA ALA A 33 -7.89 7.70 -6.83
C ALA A 33 -9.12 8.49 -7.28
N LYS A 34 -10.32 7.96 -7.00
CA LYS A 34 -11.56 8.67 -7.34
C LYS A 34 -11.70 9.95 -6.54
N ALA A 35 -11.12 10.01 -5.37
CA ALA A 35 -11.14 11.21 -4.55
C ALA A 35 -10.09 12.25 -4.98
N GLY A 36 -9.30 11.94 -5.99
CA GLY A 36 -8.30 12.87 -6.50
C GLY A 36 -6.94 12.75 -5.85
N LEU A 37 -6.71 11.69 -5.05
CA LEU A 37 -5.43 11.49 -4.41
C LEU A 37 -4.48 10.76 -5.33
N GLU A 38 -3.19 11.01 -5.18
CA GLU A 38 -2.17 10.30 -5.95
C GLU A 38 -1.93 8.94 -5.33
N VAL A 39 -2.00 7.90 -6.15
CA VAL A 39 -1.89 6.52 -5.68
C VAL A 39 -0.89 5.75 -6.53
N MET A 40 -0.07 4.94 -5.90
CA MET A 40 0.77 3.97 -6.58
C MET A 40 0.51 2.60 -5.99
N ILE A 41 0.19 1.64 -6.84
CA ILE A 41 -0.06 0.26 -6.45
C ILE A 41 1.25 -0.50 -6.44
N GLY A 42 1.56 -1.15 -5.33
CA GLY A 42 2.71 -2.03 -5.23
C GLY A 42 2.28 -3.48 -5.17
N SER A 43 3.07 -4.35 -5.75
CA SER A 43 2.81 -5.79 -5.76
C SER A 43 4.15 -6.53 -5.83
N ARG A 44 4.14 -7.81 -5.47
CA ARG A 44 5.30 -8.66 -5.70
C ARG A 44 5.57 -8.85 -7.19
N ASP A 45 4.50 -8.74 -7.98
CA ASP A 45 4.60 -8.82 -9.43
C ASP A 45 4.32 -7.42 -9.99
N SER A 46 5.37 -6.73 -10.37
CA SER A 46 5.24 -5.35 -10.83
C SER A 46 4.42 -5.24 -12.11
N ALA A 47 4.44 -6.26 -12.97
CA ALA A 47 3.63 -6.26 -14.19
C ALA A 47 2.14 -6.27 -13.84
N ARG A 48 1.75 -7.06 -12.85
CA ARG A 48 0.35 -7.08 -12.38
C ARG A 48 -0.03 -5.73 -11.79
N ALA A 49 0.86 -5.12 -11.04
CA ALA A 49 0.58 -3.81 -10.46
C ALA A 49 0.40 -2.77 -11.56
N GLN A 50 1.24 -2.82 -12.59
CA GLN A 50 1.13 -1.88 -13.70
C GLN A 50 -0.17 -2.08 -14.46
N GLN A 51 -0.59 -3.31 -14.67
CA GLN A 51 -1.85 -3.60 -15.33
C GLN A 51 -3.04 -3.10 -14.51
N ALA A 52 -3.03 -3.38 -13.22
CA ALA A 52 -4.10 -2.91 -12.33
C ALA A 52 -4.15 -1.39 -12.29
N ALA A 53 -2.98 -0.75 -12.28
CA ALA A 53 -2.92 0.70 -12.26
C ALA A 53 -3.47 1.30 -13.55
N ALA A 54 -3.18 0.67 -14.69
CA ALA A 54 -3.70 1.14 -15.96
C ALA A 54 -5.24 1.04 -16.01
N GLU A 55 -5.78 -0.04 -15.47
CA GLU A 55 -7.24 -0.20 -15.41
C GLU A 55 -7.87 0.85 -14.52
N LEU A 56 -7.27 1.13 -13.37
CA LEU A 56 -7.79 2.17 -12.48
C LEU A 56 -7.66 3.55 -13.09
N THR A 57 -6.60 3.81 -13.83
CA THR A 57 -6.43 5.08 -14.52
C THR A 57 -7.58 5.31 -15.49
N ARG A 58 -7.95 4.28 -16.24
CA ARG A 58 -9.08 4.39 -17.18
C ARG A 58 -10.40 4.58 -16.44
N GLU A 59 -10.58 3.85 -15.35
CA GLU A 59 -11.83 3.88 -14.60
C GLU A 59 -12.02 5.19 -13.86
N CYS A 60 -10.95 5.70 -13.25
CA CYS A 60 -11.06 6.85 -12.35
C CYS A 60 -10.79 8.18 -13.04
N GLY A 61 -10.23 8.16 -14.23
CA GLY A 61 -9.88 9.39 -14.94
C GLY A 61 -8.70 10.14 -14.34
N ALA A 62 -7.93 9.48 -13.48
CA ALA A 62 -6.76 10.10 -12.86
C ALA A 62 -5.61 9.09 -12.94
N LEU A 63 -4.39 9.56 -13.08
CA LEU A 63 -3.23 8.69 -13.25
C LEU A 63 -2.96 7.90 -11.98
N VAL A 64 -2.98 6.57 -12.08
CA VAL A 64 -2.57 5.66 -11.02
C VAL A 64 -1.33 4.93 -11.53
N ARG A 65 -0.30 4.89 -10.71
CA ARG A 65 0.95 4.23 -11.08
C ARG A 65 1.03 2.85 -10.44
N GLY A 66 1.88 1.99 -11.00
CA GLY A 66 2.06 0.64 -10.48
C GLY A 66 3.51 0.21 -10.60
N GLY A 67 3.95 -0.62 -9.67
CA GLY A 67 5.30 -1.15 -9.67
C GLY A 67 5.46 -2.19 -8.58
N SER A 68 6.70 -2.49 -8.21
CA SER A 68 6.97 -3.41 -7.12
C SER A 68 6.60 -2.77 -5.78
N ASN A 69 6.46 -3.59 -4.74
CA ASN A 69 6.21 -3.05 -3.41
C ASN A 69 7.32 -2.10 -2.98
N LEU A 70 8.56 -2.42 -3.29
CA LEU A 70 9.67 -1.56 -2.92
C LEU A 70 9.63 -0.23 -3.67
N GLU A 71 9.31 -0.28 -4.98
CA GLU A 71 9.19 0.95 -5.75
C GLU A 71 8.10 1.85 -5.20
N ALA A 72 6.95 1.26 -4.89
CA ALA A 72 5.84 2.03 -4.34
C ALA A 72 6.21 2.63 -2.98
N ALA A 73 6.83 1.86 -2.11
CA ALA A 73 7.24 2.34 -0.80
C ALA A 73 8.27 3.45 -0.91
N THR A 74 9.16 3.37 -1.89
CA THR A 74 10.19 4.38 -2.10
C THR A 74 9.56 5.70 -2.53
N GLN A 75 8.58 5.64 -3.43
CA GLN A 75 7.96 6.85 -3.98
C GLN A 75 6.86 7.42 -3.10
N GLY A 76 6.20 6.59 -2.31
CA GLY A 76 5.09 7.05 -1.47
C GLY A 76 5.55 7.81 -0.25
N GLY A 77 4.77 8.79 0.17
CA GLY A 77 4.96 9.47 1.44
C GLY A 77 4.15 8.84 2.55
N LEU A 78 3.06 8.19 2.19
CA LEU A 78 2.23 7.40 3.09
C LEU A 78 2.18 5.99 2.54
N ILE A 79 2.50 5.01 3.36
CA ILE A 79 2.55 3.62 2.93
C ILE A 79 1.40 2.87 3.62
N VAL A 80 0.55 2.23 2.82
CA VAL A 80 -0.56 1.44 3.34
C VAL A 80 -0.29 -0.02 3.00
N VAL A 81 -0.17 -0.86 4.02
CA VAL A 81 0.17 -2.28 3.84
C VAL A 81 -1.10 -3.10 3.86
N THR A 82 -1.42 -3.73 2.72
CA THR A 82 -2.61 -4.56 2.57
C THR A 82 -2.27 -5.97 2.12
N VAL A 83 -1.02 -6.38 2.32
CA VAL A 83 -0.59 -7.73 1.92
C VAL A 83 -1.21 -8.79 2.85
N PRO A 84 -1.34 -10.04 2.40
CA PRO A 84 -1.80 -11.10 3.28
C PRO A 84 -0.86 -11.29 4.46
N TYR A 85 -1.41 -11.79 5.58
CA TYR A 85 -0.61 -11.98 6.78
C TYR A 85 0.63 -12.84 6.50
N ALA A 86 0.49 -13.87 5.66
CA ALA A 86 1.62 -14.75 5.36
C ALA A 86 2.78 -14.01 4.68
N ALA A 87 2.51 -12.91 4.01
CA ALA A 87 3.55 -12.13 3.33
C ALA A 87 3.97 -10.89 4.12
N HIS A 88 3.37 -10.67 5.29
CA HIS A 88 3.53 -9.42 6.05
C HIS A 88 4.99 -9.17 6.44
N ALA A 89 5.61 -10.12 7.11
CA ALA A 89 6.97 -9.93 7.61
C ALA A 89 7.97 -9.72 6.47
N ALA A 90 7.83 -10.51 5.41
CA ALA A 90 8.74 -10.39 4.28
C ALA A 90 8.58 -9.03 3.57
N THR A 91 7.35 -8.56 3.45
CA THR A 91 7.09 -7.27 2.83
C THR A 91 7.67 -6.13 3.66
N LEU A 92 7.48 -6.17 4.98
CA LEU A 92 8.01 -5.13 5.85
C LEU A 92 9.53 -5.12 5.82
N GLU A 93 10.16 -6.30 5.77
CA GLU A 93 11.60 -6.38 5.71
C GLU A 93 12.11 -5.78 4.39
N GLU A 94 11.41 -6.07 3.30
CA GLU A 94 11.79 -5.57 1.98
C GLU A 94 11.76 -4.05 1.89
N ILE A 95 10.76 -3.42 2.53
CA ILE A 95 10.56 -1.97 2.41
C ILE A 95 11.15 -1.19 3.57
N LYS A 96 11.82 -1.85 4.48
CA LYS A 96 12.24 -1.26 5.75
C LYS A 96 12.98 0.07 5.58
N SER A 97 13.97 0.11 4.72
CA SER A 97 14.73 1.34 4.53
C SER A 97 13.93 2.40 3.77
N ALA A 98 13.08 1.97 2.85
CA ALA A 98 12.24 2.91 2.10
C ALA A 98 11.17 3.55 3.00
N ALA A 99 10.76 2.84 4.05
CA ALA A 99 9.72 3.32 4.95
C ALA A 99 10.25 4.25 6.05
N ALA A 100 11.56 4.38 6.17
CA ALA A 100 12.14 5.18 7.24
C ALA A 100 11.65 6.63 7.15
N GLY A 101 11.16 7.14 8.26
CA GLY A 101 10.66 8.51 8.32
C GLY A 101 9.29 8.74 7.72
N LYS A 102 8.61 7.66 7.31
CA LYS A 102 7.29 7.78 6.69
C LYS A 102 6.21 7.19 7.57
N ILE A 103 4.96 7.57 7.30
CA ILE A 103 3.83 7.02 8.01
C ILE A 103 3.43 5.71 7.33
N VAL A 104 3.32 4.64 8.13
CA VAL A 104 2.93 3.33 7.63
C VAL A 104 1.63 2.93 8.31
N VAL A 105 0.60 2.67 7.50
CA VAL A 105 -0.69 2.19 8.00
C VAL A 105 -0.77 0.70 7.68
N ASP A 106 -0.87 -0.13 8.70
CA ASP A 106 -0.87 -1.57 8.55
C ASP A 106 -2.29 -2.10 8.75
N THR A 107 -2.87 -2.67 7.71
CA THR A 107 -4.22 -3.22 7.74
C THR A 107 -4.22 -4.74 7.84
N THR A 108 -3.04 -5.34 8.03
CA THR A 108 -2.91 -6.79 8.05
C THR A 108 -3.60 -7.39 9.27
N VAL A 109 -4.43 -8.41 9.02
CA VAL A 109 -5.12 -9.13 10.09
C VAL A 109 -4.58 -10.56 10.10
N PRO A 110 -4.08 -11.04 11.25
CA PRO A 110 -3.49 -12.37 11.33
C PRO A 110 -4.55 -13.46 11.40
N LEU A 111 -5.21 -13.72 10.27
CA LEU A 111 -6.22 -14.77 10.17
C LEU A 111 -5.59 -16.04 9.60
N VAL A 112 -5.92 -17.16 10.22
CA VAL A 112 -5.39 -18.45 9.81
C VAL A 112 -6.54 -19.33 9.30
N PRO A 113 -6.57 -19.63 7.98
CA PRO A 113 -7.53 -20.59 7.44
C PRO A 113 -7.05 -22.00 7.82
N PRO A 114 -7.69 -23.11 7.45
CA PRO A 114 -8.71 -23.18 6.43
C PRO A 114 -10.13 -23.41 6.95
N LYS A 115 -10.30 -24.07 8.08
CA LYS A 115 -11.64 -24.49 8.48
C LYS A 115 -12.41 -23.33 9.07
N VAL A 116 -11.78 -22.63 9.97
CA VAL A 116 -12.35 -21.47 10.62
C VAL A 116 -11.30 -20.38 10.52
N MET A 117 -11.73 -19.19 10.16
CA MET A 117 -10.80 -18.08 10.13
C MET A 117 -10.53 -17.64 11.56
N ARG A 118 -9.32 -17.85 12.01
CA ARG A 118 -8.91 -17.49 13.36
C ARG A 118 -7.89 -16.38 13.32
N VAL A 119 -7.93 -15.54 14.32
CA VAL A 119 -6.87 -14.56 14.52
C VAL A 119 -5.67 -15.28 15.10
N GLN A 120 -4.53 -15.18 14.45
CA GLN A 120 -3.29 -15.79 14.88
C GLN A 120 -2.36 -14.68 15.32
N LEU A 121 -2.28 -14.44 16.62
CA LEU A 121 -1.42 -13.38 17.12
C LEU A 121 0.05 -13.77 16.95
N PRO A 122 0.88 -12.85 16.48
CA PRO A 122 2.31 -13.10 16.45
C PRO A 122 2.88 -13.11 17.86
N PRO A 123 4.11 -13.62 18.04
CA PRO A 123 4.71 -13.67 19.38
C PRO A 123 4.74 -12.33 20.09
N GLU A 124 4.79 -11.25 19.33
CA GLU A 124 4.82 -9.91 19.90
C GLU A 124 3.44 -9.43 20.35
N GLY A 125 2.41 -10.21 20.09
CA GLY A 125 1.04 -9.86 20.48
C GLY A 125 0.33 -8.91 19.53
N SER A 126 1.02 -8.39 18.52
CA SER A 126 0.44 -7.43 17.58
C SER A 126 1.24 -7.45 16.29
N THR A 127 0.55 -7.27 15.17
CA THR A 127 1.23 -7.16 13.89
C THR A 127 2.09 -5.90 13.83
N HIS A 128 1.80 -4.92 14.67
CA HIS A 128 2.58 -3.69 14.67
C HIS A 128 3.93 -3.90 15.34
N GLY A 129 4.04 -4.87 16.24
CA GLY A 129 5.29 -5.13 16.92
C GLY A 129 6.38 -5.69 16.03
N THR A 130 6.02 -6.19 14.84
CA THR A 130 7.02 -6.73 13.94
C THR A 130 7.69 -5.65 13.11
N PHE A 131 7.13 -4.48 13.08
CA PHE A 131 7.67 -3.38 12.29
C PHE A 131 8.64 -2.54 13.11
#